data_4af69244f7fd0e5fcc21f61431330b3a
#
_entry.id   4af69244f7fd0e5fcc21f61431330b3a
#
_cell.length_a   1.000
_cell.length_b   1.000
_cell.length_c   1.000
_cell.angle_alpha   90.00
_cell.angle_beta   90.00
_cell.angle_gamma   90.00
#
_symmetry.space_group_name_H-M   'P 1'
#
loop_
_entity.id
_entity.type
_entity.pdbx_description
1 polymer ?
#
loop_
_entity_poly.entity_id
_entity_poly.type
_entity_poly.pdbx_seq_one_letter_code
_entity_poly.pdbx_strand_id
1 'polypeptide(L)'
;MLPLSPVLAQPLATAAASSMGTALWHALVLGVVQGLTEFLPISSTAHLKVVPLLLGWGDPGVAFTAVIQLGSIVAVLAYFRSDLQAVIRATATAMREGRWTDPSARLGVAIALGTLPIVLAGMALKLWFPGYEDSVIRGIPSIAIVSIVMASLLALSELVGSRRRQLSSVLPRDGLLVGLAQALALVPGVSRSGSTLTASLFDGWERAAAARLSFL
;
A
#
# COMPACT_ATOMS: atom_id res chain seq x y z
N MET A 1 -23.45 54.16 -8.97
CA MET A 1 -22.85 53.34 -10.02
C MET A 1 -21.51 52.84 -9.47
N LEU A 2 -21.47 51.65 -8.85
CA LEU A 2 -20.27 51.02 -8.37
C LEU A 2 -19.72 50.13 -9.49
N PRO A 3 -18.39 50.14 -9.78
CA PRO A 3 -17.84 49.28 -10.79
C PRO A 3 -17.83 47.84 -10.30
N LEU A 4 -18.40 46.96 -11.10
CA LEU A 4 -18.35 45.52 -10.89
C LEU A 4 -16.88 45.03 -10.92
N SER A 5 -16.48 44.38 -9.84
CA SER A 5 -15.14 43.82 -9.68
C SER A 5 -14.79 42.80 -10.78
N PRO A 6 -13.56 42.79 -11.31
CA PRO A 6 -13.13 41.90 -12.37
C PRO A 6 -12.75 40.50 -11.82
N VAL A 7 -13.59 39.92 -10.94
CA VAL A 7 -13.32 38.60 -10.33
C VAL A 7 -13.91 37.44 -11.13
N LEU A 8 -14.61 37.70 -12.22
CA LEU A 8 -15.31 36.67 -13.01
C LEU A 8 -14.71 36.44 -14.42
N ALA A 9 -13.48 36.77 -14.62
CA ALA A 9 -12.77 36.40 -15.83
C ALA A 9 -11.46 35.69 -15.48
N GLN A 10 -11.50 34.66 -14.62
CA GLN A 10 -10.54 33.60 -14.80
C GLN A 10 -10.95 32.92 -16.10
N PRO A 11 -10.09 32.94 -17.12
CA PRO A 11 -10.34 32.13 -18.29
C PRO A 11 -10.50 30.69 -17.77
N LEU A 12 -11.51 30.01 -18.29
CA LEU A 12 -11.52 28.57 -18.44
C LEU A 12 -10.29 28.23 -19.31
N ALA A 13 -9.14 28.53 -18.73
CA ALA A 13 -7.84 28.20 -19.26
C ALA A 13 -7.79 26.70 -19.30
N THR A 14 -8.23 26.23 -20.47
CA THR A 14 -7.54 25.16 -21.12
C THR A 14 -7.20 24.01 -20.15
N ALA A 15 -8.19 23.20 -19.81
CA ALA A 15 -7.95 21.79 -19.91
C ALA A 15 -7.52 21.59 -21.38
N ALA A 16 -6.28 21.92 -21.69
CA ALA A 16 -5.64 21.51 -22.92
C ALA A 16 -5.80 20.00 -22.89
N ALA A 17 -6.68 19.50 -23.73
CA ALA A 17 -6.90 18.08 -23.89
C ALA A 17 -5.50 17.52 -24.15
N SER A 18 -4.88 16.94 -23.10
CA SER A 18 -3.59 16.30 -23.25
C SER A 18 -3.80 15.34 -24.43
N SER A 19 -2.99 15.44 -25.46
CA SER A 19 -3.14 14.51 -26.57
C SER A 19 -3.16 13.10 -26.00
N MET A 20 -3.89 12.17 -26.56
CA MET A 20 -3.91 10.77 -26.13
C MET A 20 -2.48 10.25 -25.91
N GLY A 21 -1.51 10.68 -26.74
CA GLY A 21 -0.11 10.35 -26.59
C GLY A 21 0.52 10.88 -25.30
N THR A 22 0.20 12.11 -24.89
CA THR A 22 0.72 12.69 -23.65
C THR A 22 0.15 11.95 -22.44
N ALA A 23 -1.15 11.64 -22.46
CA ALA A 23 -1.79 10.88 -21.36
C ALA A 23 -1.19 9.47 -21.24
N LEU A 24 -0.96 8.77 -22.35
CA LEU A 24 -0.31 7.46 -22.35
C LEU A 24 1.14 7.53 -21.86
N TRP A 25 1.87 8.58 -22.23
CA TRP A 25 3.24 8.80 -21.75
C TRP A 25 3.28 9.00 -20.23
N HIS A 26 2.41 9.87 -19.67
CA HIS A 26 2.29 10.06 -18.23
C HIS A 26 1.92 8.74 -17.53
N ALA A 27 0.97 7.99 -18.07
CA ALA A 27 0.57 6.70 -17.53
C ALA A 27 1.72 5.67 -17.53
N LEU A 28 2.52 5.63 -18.59
CA LEU A 28 3.68 4.75 -18.68
C LEU A 28 4.73 5.11 -17.63
N VAL A 29 5.13 6.37 -17.53
CA VAL A 29 6.14 6.82 -16.57
C VAL A 29 5.66 6.59 -15.14
N LEU A 30 4.43 6.98 -14.81
CA LEU A 30 3.89 6.77 -13.47
C LEU A 30 3.63 5.30 -13.17
N GLY A 31 3.33 4.47 -14.17
CA GLY A 31 3.26 3.02 -14.04
C GLY A 31 4.61 2.40 -13.67
N VAL A 32 5.70 2.87 -14.26
CA VAL A 32 7.07 2.44 -13.89
C VAL A 32 7.40 2.90 -12.47
N VAL A 33 7.11 4.16 -12.13
CA VAL A 33 7.31 4.70 -10.76
C VAL A 33 6.52 3.85 -9.75
N GLN A 34 5.25 3.57 -10.02
CA GLN A 34 4.41 2.71 -9.17
C GLN A 34 5.04 1.33 -9.01
N GLY A 35 5.41 0.67 -10.11
CA GLY A 35 5.97 -0.67 -10.09
C GLY A 35 7.27 -0.76 -9.30
N LEU A 36 8.14 0.25 -9.36
CA LEU A 36 9.39 0.28 -8.61
C LEU A 36 9.15 0.60 -7.11
N THR A 37 8.23 1.51 -6.81
CA THR A 37 8.08 2.05 -5.45
C THR A 37 7.05 1.27 -4.60
N GLU A 38 6.16 0.49 -5.21
CA GLU A 38 5.18 -0.33 -4.49
C GLU A 38 5.84 -1.48 -3.73
N PHE A 39 6.85 -2.11 -4.33
CA PHE A 39 7.54 -3.24 -3.74
C PHE A 39 8.68 -2.85 -2.80
N LEU A 40 9.18 -1.63 -2.93
CA LEU A 40 10.13 -1.06 -1.98
C LEU A 40 9.39 -0.39 -0.81
N PRO A 41 9.93 -0.44 0.41
CA PRO A 41 9.28 0.16 1.59
C PRO A 41 9.47 1.70 1.64
N ILE A 42 9.21 2.41 0.53
CA ILE A 42 9.49 3.84 0.33
C ILE A 42 8.26 4.70 0.00
N SER A 43 7.06 4.13 0.12
CA SER A 43 5.77 4.79 -0.15
C SER A 43 5.54 5.19 -1.62
N SER A 44 4.91 4.31 -2.39
CA SER A 44 4.48 4.59 -3.77
C SER A 44 3.57 5.82 -3.86
N THR A 45 2.67 6.00 -2.89
CA THR A 45 1.77 7.16 -2.82
C THR A 45 2.55 8.48 -2.77
N ALA A 46 3.64 8.54 -2.02
CA ALA A 46 4.51 9.73 -1.96
C ALA A 46 5.12 10.02 -3.34
N HIS A 47 5.65 8.99 -4.00
CA HIS A 47 6.29 9.14 -5.31
C HIS A 47 5.30 9.52 -6.41
N LEU A 48 4.10 8.90 -6.44
CA LEU A 48 3.05 9.23 -7.40
C LEU A 48 2.49 10.64 -7.21
N LYS A 49 2.71 11.26 -6.06
CA LYS A 49 2.34 12.65 -5.82
C LYS A 49 3.48 13.61 -6.15
N VAL A 50 4.71 13.29 -5.78
CA VAL A 50 5.87 14.18 -5.93
C VAL A 50 6.42 14.18 -7.36
N VAL A 51 6.53 13.02 -8.01
CA VAL A 51 7.10 12.91 -9.37
C VAL A 51 6.32 13.74 -10.40
N PRO A 52 4.98 13.63 -10.52
CA PRO A 52 4.23 14.46 -11.46
C PRO A 52 4.35 15.95 -11.16
N LEU A 53 4.40 16.33 -9.89
CA LEU A 53 4.56 17.71 -9.48
C LEU A 53 5.92 18.28 -9.93
N LEU A 54 7.00 17.53 -9.74
CA LEU A 54 8.34 17.92 -10.17
C LEU A 54 8.47 18.03 -11.70
N LEU A 55 7.67 17.21 -12.42
CA LEU A 55 7.63 17.24 -13.89
C LEU A 55 6.67 18.29 -14.45
N GLY A 56 5.98 19.06 -13.58
CA GLY A 56 4.99 20.06 -13.99
C GLY A 56 3.70 19.47 -14.56
N TRP A 57 3.41 18.19 -14.29
CA TRP A 57 2.19 17.51 -14.79
C TRP A 57 0.96 17.71 -13.90
N GLY A 58 1.15 18.25 -12.69
CA GLY A 58 0.10 18.38 -11.69
C GLY A 58 -0.18 17.09 -10.93
N ASP A 59 -1.23 17.10 -10.08
CA ASP A 59 -1.64 15.91 -9.32
C ASP A 59 -2.50 15.02 -10.22
N PRO A 60 -2.14 13.76 -10.46
CA PRO A 60 -2.91 12.83 -11.28
C PRO A 60 -4.26 12.43 -10.67
N GLY A 61 -4.44 12.70 -9.39
CA GLY A 61 -5.64 12.37 -8.64
C GLY A 61 -5.72 10.91 -8.15
N VAL A 62 -6.61 10.71 -7.18
CA VAL A 62 -6.76 9.41 -6.48
C VAL A 62 -7.24 8.31 -7.42
N ALA A 63 -8.17 8.63 -8.34
CA ALA A 63 -8.72 7.65 -9.29
C ALA A 63 -7.63 7.08 -10.21
N PHE A 64 -6.77 7.93 -10.75
CA PHE A 64 -5.68 7.50 -11.62
C PHE A 64 -4.64 6.64 -10.86
N THR A 65 -4.27 7.05 -9.65
CA THR A 65 -3.34 6.28 -8.82
C THR A 65 -3.91 4.92 -8.43
N ALA A 66 -5.21 4.83 -8.18
CA ALA A 66 -5.89 3.55 -7.91
C ALA A 66 -5.86 2.61 -9.13
N VAL A 67 -6.08 3.14 -10.34
CA VAL A 67 -6.03 2.34 -11.58
C VAL A 67 -4.62 1.82 -11.86
N ILE A 68 -3.60 2.65 -11.71
CA ILE A 68 -2.18 2.24 -11.89
C ILE A 68 -1.81 1.11 -10.92
N GLN A 69 -2.35 1.13 -9.70
CA GLN A 69 -2.09 0.10 -8.70
C GLN A 69 -2.56 -1.30 -9.11
N LEU A 70 -3.55 -1.40 -10.01
CA LEU A 70 -3.99 -2.69 -10.57
C LEU A 70 -2.84 -3.44 -11.26
N GLY A 71 -1.91 -2.73 -11.90
CA GLY A 71 -0.72 -3.33 -12.51
C GLY A 71 0.16 -4.04 -11.47
N SER A 72 0.38 -3.43 -10.31
CA SER A 72 1.13 -4.04 -9.21
C SER A 72 0.40 -5.27 -8.64
N ILE A 73 -0.94 -5.23 -8.55
CA ILE A 73 -1.74 -6.37 -8.11
C ILE A 73 -1.58 -7.55 -9.07
N VAL A 74 -1.68 -7.31 -10.38
CA VAL A 74 -1.48 -8.35 -11.40
C VAL A 74 -0.07 -8.95 -11.31
N ALA A 75 0.95 -8.11 -11.12
CA ALA A 75 2.33 -8.56 -10.98
C ALA A 75 2.52 -9.46 -9.74
N VAL A 76 1.95 -9.08 -8.59
CA VAL A 76 1.97 -9.89 -7.35
C VAL A 76 1.26 -11.22 -7.56
N LEU A 77 0.06 -11.22 -8.11
CA LEU A 77 -0.71 -12.45 -8.38
C LEU A 77 0.04 -13.38 -9.33
N ALA A 78 0.68 -12.84 -10.37
CA ALA A 78 1.47 -13.61 -11.32
C ALA A 78 2.74 -14.19 -10.67
N TYR A 79 3.46 -13.39 -9.88
CA TYR A 79 4.69 -13.81 -9.21
C TYR A 79 4.41 -14.88 -8.14
N PHE A 80 3.44 -14.67 -7.28
CA PHE A 80 3.10 -15.58 -6.17
C PHE A 80 2.06 -16.64 -6.53
N ARG A 81 1.77 -16.87 -7.84
CA ARG A 81 0.73 -17.82 -8.26
C ARG A 81 0.87 -19.22 -7.68
N SER A 82 2.11 -19.73 -7.59
CA SER A 82 2.39 -21.06 -7.02
C SER A 82 2.17 -21.09 -5.50
N ASP A 83 2.58 -20.03 -4.81
CA ASP A 83 2.38 -19.89 -3.36
C ASP A 83 0.89 -19.78 -3.03
N LEU A 84 0.16 -18.95 -3.78
CA LEU A 84 -1.29 -18.78 -3.61
C LEU A 84 -2.05 -20.09 -3.87
N GLN A 85 -1.67 -20.85 -4.91
CA GLN A 85 -2.26 -22.16 -5.16
C GLN A 85 -1.97 -23.15 -4.03
N ALA A 86 -0.75 -23.17 -3.50
CA ALA A 86 -0.37 -24.03 -2.37
C ALA A 86 -1.20 -23.65 -1.13
N VAL A 87 -1.30 -22.36 -0.80
CA VAL A 87 -2.08 -21.84 0.31
C VAL A 87 -3.57 -22.21 0.17
N ILE A 88 -4.17 -21.98 -1.00
CA ILE A 88 -5.58 -22.28 -1.25
C ILE A 88 -5.84 -23.78 -1.10
N ARG A 89 -5.03 -24.64 -1.71
CA ARG A 89 -5.19 -26.11 -1.62
C ARG A 89 -5.01 -26.61 -0.18
N ALA A 90 -3.96 -26.17 0.51
CA ALA A 90 -3.69 -26.57 1.89
C ALA A 90 -4.82 -26.13 2.83
N THR A 91 -5.30 -24.89 2.67
CA THR A 91 -6.44 -24.37 3.46
C THR A 91 -7.73 -25.17 3.19
N ALA A 92 -8.05 -25.45 1.93
CA ALA A 92 -9.21 -26.24 1.58
C ALA A 92 -9.14 -27.67 2.12
N THR A 93 -7.96 -28.29 2.10
CA THR A 93 -7.72 -29.62 2.69
C THR A 93 -7.87 -29.56 4.21
N ALA A 94 -7.28 -28.57 4.87
CA ALA A 94 -7.38 -28.40 6.32
C ALA A 94 -8.84 -28.19 6.78
N MET A 95 -9.64 -27.47 6.01
CA MET A 95 -11.09 -27.28 6.28
C MET A 95 -11.88 -28.59 6.17
N ARG A 96 -11.53 -29.47 5.21
CA ARG A 96 -12.20 -30.77 5.02
C ARG A 96 -11.83 -31.80 6.08
N GLU A 97 -10.55 -31.82 6.46
CA GLU A 97 -10.01 -32.84 7.35
C GLU A 97 -9.95 -32.41 8.82
N GLY A 98 -10.23 -31.14 9.13
CA GLY A 98 -10.12 -30.58 10.47
C GLY A 98 -8.68 -30.46 11.00
N ARG A 99 -7.66 -30.59 10.13
CA ARG A 99 -6.25 -30.60 10.50
C ARG A 99 -5.52 -29.35 10.01
N TRP A 100 -5.08 -28.51 10.94
CA TRP A 100 -4.43 -27.22 10.69
C TRP A 100 -2.91 -27.26 10.96
N THR A 101 -2.27 -28.39 10.71
CA THR A 101 -0.83 -28.58 10.95
C THR A 101 0.05 -28.07 9.82
N ASP A 102 -0.49 -28.01 8.59
CA ASP A 102 0.25 -27.55 7.42
C ASP A 102 0.56 -26.04 7.52
N PRO A 103 1.84 -25.63 7.36
CA PRO A 103 2.23 -24.22 7.38
C PRO A 103 1.49 -23.37 6.34
N SER A 104 1.22 -23.90 5.14
CA SER A 104 0.51 -23.18 4.08
C SER A 104 -0.97 -22.96 4.46
N ALA A 105 -1.60 -23.92 5.15
CA ALA A 105 -2.96 -23.74 5.65
C ALA A 105 -3.01 -22.67 6.76
N ARG A 106 -2.03 -22.68 7.67
CA ARG A 106 -1.90 -21.62 8.70
C ARG A 106 -1.65 -20.25 8.08
N LEU A 107 -0.82 -20.18 7.02
CA LEU A 107 -0.60 -18.95 6.26
C LEU A 107 -1.91 -18.44 5.63
N GLY A 108 -2.74 -19.33 5.07
CA GLY A 108 -4.06 -18.96 4.54
C GLY A 108 -4.96 -18.33 5.58
N VAL A 109 -5.01 -18.89 6.81
CA VAL A 109 -5.75 -18.30 7.93
C VAL A 109 -5.13 -16.96 8.35
N ALA A 110 -3.79 -16.85 8.38
CA ALA A 110 -3.10 -15.62 8.73
C ALA A 110 -3.41 -14.50 7.72
N ILE A 111 -3.42 -14.80 6.41
CA ILE A 111 -3.82 -13.83 5.35
C ILE A 111 -5.27 -13.38 5.55
N ALA A 112 -6.20 -14.32 5.77
CA ALA A 112 -7.60 -13.99 5.97
C ALA A 112 -7.81 -13.10 7.21
N LEU A 113 -7.18 -13.42 8.33
CA LEU A 113 -7.24 -12.61 9.55
C LEU A 113 -6.54 -11.27 9.38
N GLY A 114 -5.41 -11.24 8.65
CA GLY A 114 -4.66 -10.01 8.39
C GLY A 114 -5.39 -9.04 7.48
N THR A 115 -6.32 -9.52 6.66
CA THR A 115 -7.15 -8.66 5.81
C THR A 115 -8.23 -7.90 6.61
N LEU A 116 -8.70 -8.45 7.73
CA LEU A 116 -9.79 -7.85 8.51
C LEU A 116 -9.47 -6.44 9.05
N PRO A 117 -8.31 -6.18 9.68
CA PRO A 117 -8.03 -4.84 10.24
C PRO A 117 -8.07 -3.73 9.21
N ILE A 118 -7.47 -3.92 8.04
CA ILE A 118 -7.44 -2.88 7.00
C ILE A 118 -8.82 -2.67 6.37
N VAL A 119 -9.60 -3.72 6.16
CA VAL A 119 -10.96 -3.61 5.64
C VAL A 119 -11.84 -2.87 6.63
N LEU A 120 -11.80 -3.23 7.92
CA LEU A 120 -12.59 -2.56 8.95
C LEU A 120 -12.17 -1.10 9.14
N ALA A 121 -10.86 -0.83 9.18
CA ALA A 121 -10.35 0.52 9.30
C ALA A 121 -10.69 1.38 8.08
N GLY A 122 -10.57 0.83 6.86
CA GLY A 122 -10.95 1.53 5.63
C GLY A 122 -12.45 1.83 5.55
N MET A 123 -13.29 0.89 5.97
CA MET A 123 -14.74 1.12 6.07
C MET A 123 -15.08 2.19 7.12
N ALA A 124 -14.46 2.12 8.30
CA ALA A 124 -14.64 3.10 9.35
C ALA A 124 -14.22 4.50 8.88
N LEU A 125 -13.06 4.58 8.20
CA LEU A 125 -12.56 5.83 7.65
C LEU A 125 -13.55 6.44 6.64
N LYS A 126 -14.08 5.62 5.74
CA LYS A 126 -15.07 6.06 4.73
C LYS A 126 -16.38 6.52 5.36
N LEU A 127 -16.86 5.84 6.40
CA LEU A 127 -18.16 6.13 7.03
C LEU A 127 -18.09 7.35 7.96
N TRP A 128 -16.99 7.50 8.71
CA TRP A 128 -16.89 8.52 9.77
C TRP A 128 -16.10 9.77 9.35
N PHE A 129 -15.32 9.68 8.27
CA PHE A 129 -14.49 10.79 7.77
C PHE A 129 -14.66 10.99 6.25
N PRO A 130 -15.85 11.38 5.78
CA PRO A 130 -16.14 11.50 4.33
C PRO A 130 -15.26 12.52 3.60
N GLY A 131 -14.66 13.49 4.33
CA GLY A 131 -13.72 14.48 3.77
C GLY A 131 -12.25 14.07 3.86
N TYR A 132 -11.94 12.81 4.15
CA TYR A 132 -10.58 12.34 4.32
C TYR A 132 -9.70 12.57 3.08
N GLU A 133 -10.28 12.45 1.89
CA GLU A 133 -9.55 12.62 0.62
C GLU A 133 -8.95 14.01 0.45
N ASP A 134 -9.61 15.06 1.00
CA ASP A 134 -9.20 16.45 0.93
C ASP A 134 -8.50 16.94 2.21
N SER A 135 -8.19 16.03 3.12
CA SER A 135 -7.61 16.39 4.41
C SER A 135 -6.14 16.81 4.31
N VAL A 136 -5.70 17.68 5.23
CA VAL A 136 -4.29 18.13 5.35
C VAL A 136 -3.31 16.98 5.54
N ILE A 137 -3.78 15.82 6.05
CA ILE A 137 -2.96 14.61 6.22
C ILE A 137 -2.45 14.08 4.88
N ARG A 138 -3.15 14.36 3.78
CA ARG A 138 -2.76 14.00 2.41
C ARG A 138 -1.85 15.05 1.74
N GLY A 139 -1.51 16.10 2.46
CA GLY A 139 -0.56 17.10 2.01
C GLY A 139 0.89 16.59 2.00
N ILE A 140 1.72 17.16 1.13
CA ILE A 140 3.14 16.76 0.98
C ILE A 140 3.91 16.86 2.31
N PRO A 141 3.76 17.92 3.14
CA PRO A 141 4.47 17.98 4.41
C PRO A 141 4.12 16.83 5.36
N SER A 142 2.83 16.48 5.45
CA SER A 142 2.37 15.36 6.29
C SER A 142 2.91 14.03 5.78
N ILE A 143 2.87 13.81 4.46
CA ILE A 143 3.44 12.62 3.81
C ILE A 143 4.94 12.51 4.11
N ALA A 144 5.68 13.62 4.01
CA ALA A 144 7.12 13.63 4.28
C ALA A 144 7.44 13.25 5.73
N ILE A 145 6.74 13.87 6.70
CA ILE A 145 6.93 13.56 8.13
C ILE A 145 6.62 12.09 8.40
N VAL A 146 5.48 11.60 7.93
CA VAL A 146 5.06 10.20 8.12
C VAL A 146 6.07 9.24 7.49
N SER A 147 6.56 9.54 6.28
CA SER A 147 7.57 8.72 5.61
C SER A 147 8.89 8.68 6.38
N ILE A 148 9.34 9.79 6.97
CA ILE A 148 10.56 9.84 7.81
C ILE A 148 10.37 8.99 9.07
N VAL A 149 9.22 9.12 9.75
CA VAL A 149 8.90 8.31 10.92
C VAL A 149 8.91 6.82 10.58
N MET A 150 8.27 6.43 9.48
CA MET A 150 8.21 5.02 9.05
C MET A 150 9.59 4.49 8.64
N ALA A 151 10.41 5.28 7.95
CA ALA A 151 11.78 4.91 7.63
C ALA A 151 12.63 4.71 8.90
N SER A 152 12.46 5.56 9.90
CA SER A 152 13.14 5.44 11.21
C SER A 152 12.71 4.18 11.95
N LEU A 153 11.41 3.85 11.94
CA LEU A 153 10.89 2.61 12.54
C LEU A 153 11.39 1.38 11.81
N LEU A 154 11.46 1.41 10.48
CA LEU A 154 12.02 0.32 9.69
C LEU A 154 13.52 0.13 10.01
N ALA A 155 14.29 1.20 10.05
CA ALA A 155 15.70 1.15 10.41
C ALA A 155 15.89 0.59 11.83
N LEU A 156 15.06 1.01 12.78
CA LEU A 156 15.10 0.48 14.15
C LEU A 156 14.76 -1.02 14.17
N SER A 157 13.72 -1.46 13.45
CA SER A 157 13.36 -2.88 13.36
C SER A 157 14.48 -3.74 12.76
N GLU A 158 15.24 -3.18 11.81
CA GLU A 158 16.42 -3.82 11.26
C GLU A 158 17.56 -3.96 12.27
N LEU A 159 17.69 -3.03 13.21
CA LEU A 159 18.74 -3.08 14.24
C LEU A 159 18.41 -4.04 15.38
N VAL A 160 17.14 -4.09 15.82
CA VAL A 160 16.74 -4.84 17.02
C VAL A 160 16.08 -6.19 16.73
N GLY A 161 15.58 -6.43 15.51
CA GLY A 161 14.89 -7.65 15.12
C GLY A 161 15.80 -8.89 15.22
N SER A 162 15.28 -9.97 15.82
CA SER A 162 16.04 -11.21 16.02
C SER A 162 16.30 -12.01 14.74
N ARG A 163 15.46 -11.84 13.70
CA ARG A 163 15.55 -12.46 12.36
C ARG A 163 15.65 -13.98 12.36
N ARG A 164 14.94 -14.64 13.27
CA ARG A 164 15.01 -16.11 13.46
C ARG A 164 13.76 -16.82 12.95
N ARG A 165 12.64 -16.10 12.79
CA ARG A 165 11.36 -16.68 12.40
C ARG A 165 11.29 -16.88 10.89
N GLN A 166 10.92 -18.08 10.46
CA GLN A 166 10.72 -18.44 9.06
C GLN A 166 9.23 -18.58 8.74
N LEU A 167 8.87 -18.50 7.45
CA LEU A 167 7.49 -18.58 7.00
C LEU A 167 6.77 -19.86 7.44
N SER A 168 7.50 -20.97 7.61
CA SER A 168 6.99 -22.24 8.12
C SER A 168 6.50 -22.16 9.57
N SER A 169 6.96 -21.17 10.35
CA SER A 169 6.54 -20.93 11.74
C SER A 169 5.34 -20.02 11.88
N VAL A 170 4.67 -19.65 10.76
CA VAL A 170 3.53 -18.73 10.76
C VAL A 170 2.38 -19.27 11.60
N LEU A 171 1.77 -18.37 12.36
CA LEU A 171 0.58 -18.60 13.16
C LEU A 171 -0.54 -17.63 12.77
N PRO A 172 -1.80 -17.93 12.99
CA PRO A 172 -2.92 -17.03 12.69
C PRO A 172 -2.79 -15.63 13.31
N ARG A 173 -2.25 -15.53 14.52
CA ARG A 173 -2.00 -14.25 15.21
C ARG A 173 -1.01 -13.33 14.48
N ASP A 174 -0.07 -13.92 13.74
CA ASP A 174 0.93 -13.15 12.99
C ASP A 174 0.25 -12.39 11.85
N GLY A 175 -0.76 -13.02 11.22
CA GLY A 175 -1.60 -12.34 10.24
C GLY A 175 -2.31 -11.12 10.83
N LEU A 176 -2.86 -11.24 12.04
CA LEU A 176 -3.52 -10.11 12.71
C LEU A 176 -2.53 -8.98 13.02
N LEU A 177 -1.31 -9.30 13.50
CA LEU A 177 -0.25 -8.31 13.75
C LEU A 177 0.12 -7.56 12.47
N VAL A 178 0.38 -8.30 11.39
CA VAL A 178 0.73 -7.72 10.09
C VAL A 178 -0.45 -6.92 9.52
N GLY A 179 -1.68 -7.40 9.69
CA GLY A 179 -2.89 -6.71 9.27
C GLY A 179 -3.14 -5.40 10.02
N LEU A 180 -2.85 -5.34 11.32
CA LEU A 180 -2.90 -4.10 12.10
C LEU A 180 -1.84 -3.10 11.59
N ALA A 181 -0.62 -3.57 11.33
CA ALA A 181 0.42 -2.74 10.71
C ALA A 181 0.02 -2.27 9.31
N GLN A 182 -0.63 -3.14 8.51
CA GLN A 182 -1.16 -2.79 7.20
C GLN A 182 -2.24 -1.70 7.27
N ALA A 183 -3.08 -1.70 8.29
CA ALA A 183 -4.11 -0.68 8.49
C ALA A 183 -3.51 0.74 8.66
N LEU A 184 -2.27 0.86 9.18
CA LEU A 184 -1.56 2.13 9.23
C LEU A 184 -1.32 2.72 7.83
N ALA A 185 -1.27 1.90 6.78
CA ALA A 185 -1.08 2.36 5.40
C ALA A 185 -2.26 3.15 4.84
N LEU A 186 -3.39 3.22 5.54
CA LEU A 186 -4.45 4.18 5.25
C LEU A 186 -3.98 5.63 5.45
N VAL A 187 -2.97 5.86 6.27
CA VAL A 187 -2.34 7.17 6.43
C VAL A 187 -1.34 7.39 5.29
N PRO A 188 -1.50 8.45 4.47
CA PRO A 188 -0.59 8.74 3.38
C PRO A 188 0.85 8.96 3.86
N GLY A 189 1.82 8.40 3.15
CA GLY A 189 3.21 8.40 3.57
C GLY A 189 3.63 7.14 4.32
N VAL A 190 2.70 6.43 4.97
CA VAL A 190 2.94 5.07 5.45
C VAL A 190 3.01 4.14 4.25
N SER A 191 4.15 3.58 3.97
CA SER A 191 4.27 2.52 2.97
C SER A 191 3.59 1.26 3.49
N ARG A 192 2.69 0.65 2.70
CA ARG A 192 2.05 -0.63 3.06
C ARG A 192 3.13 -1.71 3.30
N SER A 193 4.00 -1.91 2.33
CA SER A 193 5.13 -2.84 2.45
C SER A 193 6.09 -2.43 3.57
N GLY A 194 6.31 -1.14 3.77
CA GLY A 194 7.13 -0.62 4.87
C GLY A 194 6.58 -0.95 6.25
N SER A 195 5.28 -0.73 6.49
CA SER A 195 4.66 -1.00 7.80
C SER A 195 4.58 -2.49 8.12
N THR A 196 4.19 -3.32 7.16
CA THR A 196 4.10 -4.77 7.33
C THR A 196 5.48 -5.42 7.52
N LEU A 197 6.47 -4.96 6.75
CA LEU A 197 7.86 -5.40 6.91
C LEU A 197 8.42 -4.99 8.27
N THR A 198 8.21 -3.74 8.69
CA THR A 198 8.65 -3.23 9.99
C THR A 198 8.06 -4.04 11.14
N ALA A 199 6.75 -4.29 11.13
CA ALA A 199 6.09 -5.10 12.15
C ALA A 199 6.62 -6.54 12.18
N SER A 200 6.81 -7.14 11.01
CA SER A 200 7.36 -8.50 10.90
C SER A 200 8.79 -8.57 11.42
N LEU A 201 9.65 -7.60 11.11
CA LEU A 201 11.04 -7.58 11.61
C LEU A 201 11.10 -7.39 13.14
N PHE A 202 10.26 -6.52 13.71
CA PHE A 202 10.14 -6.40 15.17
C PHE A 202 9.69 -7.71 15.83
N ASP A 203 8.81 -8.47 15.18
CA ASP A 203 8.36 -9.79 15.65
C ASP A 203 9.39 -10.91 15.37
N GLY A 204 10.58 -10.55 14.90
CA GLY A 204 11.71 -11.43 14.76
C GLY A 204 11.75 -12.30 13.50
N TRP A 205 10.97 -11.93 12.47
CA TRP A 205 10.97 -12.62 11.18
C TRP A 205 12.28 -12.41 10.42
N GLU A 206 12.74 -13.44 9.72
CA GLU A 206 13.79 -13.34 8.71
C GLU A 206 13.32 -12.41 7.57
N ARG A 207 14.24 -11.61 6.99
CA ARG A 207 13.89 -10.61 5.96
C ARG A 207 13.11 -11.19 4.78
N ALA A 208 13.57 -12.34 4.26
CA ALA A 208 12.91 -12.99 3.13
C ALA A 208 11.50 -13.47 3.51
N ALA A 209 11.33 -14.03 4.71
CA ALA A 209 10.03 -14.48 5.22
C ALA A 209 9.10 -13.29 5.50
N ALA A 210 9.61 -12.19 6.09
CA ALA A 210 8.88 -10.96 6.32
C ALA A 210 8.38 -10.33 5.00
N ALA A 211 9.24 -10.27 3.99
CA ALA A 211 8.88 -9.78 2.66
C ALA A 211 7.79 -10.65 2.02
N ARG A 212 7.91 -11.98 2.06
CA ARG A 212 6.87 -12.88 1.53
C ARG A 212 5.54 -12.71 2.27
N LEU A 213 5.55 -12.61 3.59
CA LEU A 213 4.34 -12.38 4.39
C LEU A 213 3.70 -11.02 4.11
N SER A 214 4.51 -10.00 3.79
CA SER A 214 4.04 -8.66 3.44
C SER A 214 3.34 -8.58 2.08
N PHE A 215 3.71 -9.45 1.12
CA PHE A 215 3.18 -9.41 -0.25
C PHE A 215 2.13 -10.49 -0.54
N LEU A 216 2.04 -11.55 0.25
CA LEU A 216 0.99 -12.57 0.18
C LEU A 216 -0.27 -12.11 0.90
#